data_0ed43a0a08a4b5805a30b681095284bf
#
_entry.id   0ed43a0a08a4b5805a30b681095284bf
#
_cell.length_a   1.000
_cell.length_b   1.000
_cell.length_c   1.000
_cell.angle_alpha   90.00
_cell.angle_beta   90.00
_cell.angle_gamma   90.00
#
_symmetry.space_group_name_H-M   'P 1'
#
loop_
_entity.id
_entity.type
_entity.pdbx_description
1 polymer ?
#
loop_
_entity_poly.entity_id
_entity_poly.type
_entity_poly.pdbx_seq_one_letter_code
_entity_poly.pdbx_strand_id
1 'polypeptide(L)'
;MAVTLNCDMGESYGNWRFGDDAGIMPFVDCANIACGFHAGDPMTMQKTVALAVAHGKSIGAHPSLPDREGFGRREMRLSPGELRAAFVYQIGALAGVARANGTTLSHVKPHGIIYGMAAREIAYATAIAEATKAFSLPLFGMAGTQHEVAAEAAGVPFCGEFFADLTYSAEGALIIPRIHDAVDLGKAAARLSRALTEGKVEAVDGSVIDMRFATVCIHSDPPNARDVAAAMRRVLDTVNQGSIGA
;
A
#
# COMPACT_ATOMS: atom_id res chain seq x y z
N MET A 1 12.64 -2.24 -14.95
CA MET A 1 12.06 -3.26 -14.02
C MET A 1 10.56 -3.32 -14.29
N ALA A 2 9.95 -4.51 -14.22
CA ALA A 2 8.50 -4.64 -14.36
C ALA A 2 7.80 -3.95 -13.17
N VAL A 3 6.68 -3.28 -13.45
CA VAL A 3 5.84 -2.67 -12.42
C VAL A 3 5.07 -3.77 -11.70
N THR A 4 5.06 -3.74 -10.36
CA THR A 4 4.39 -4.73 -9.51
C THR A 4 2.98 -4.29 -9.13
N LEU A 5 2.12 -5.25 -8.73
CA LEU A 5 0.80 -5.00 -8.14
C LEU A 5 0.84 -5.34 -6.65
N ASN A 6 0.46 -4.41 -5.80
CA ASN A 6 0.33 -4.62 -4.36
C ASN A 6 -1.11 -4.41 -3.89
N CYS A 7 -1.48 -5.03 -2.78
CA CYS A 7 -2.80 -4.88 -2.18
C CYS A 7 -2.72 -4.92 -0.66
N ASP A 8 -3.55 -4.10 -0.01
CA ASP A 8 -3.73 -4.09 1.43
C ASP A 8 -4.57 -5.30 1.85
N MET A 9 -4.07 -6.09 2.81
CA MET A 9 -4.59 -7.39 3.18
C MET A 9 -4.47 -7.66 4.68
N GLY A 10 -5.11 -8.72 5.16
CA GLY A 10 -5.07 -9.09 6.57
C GLY A 10 -5.84 -8.12 7.46
N GLU A 11 -6.86 -7.47 6.91
CA GLU A 11 -7.61 -6.39 7.56
C GLU A 11 -8.87 -6.87 8.30
N SER A 12 -9.17 -8.16 8.29
CA SER A 12 -10.17 -8.77 9.18
C SER A 12 -9.74 -8.69 10.64
N TYR A 13 -10.69 -8.72 11.58
CA TYR A 13 -10.39 -8.67 13.02
C TYR A 13 -11.38 -9.52 13.82
N GLY A 14 -10.88 -10.48 14.59
CA GLY A 14 -11.72 -11.37 15.41
C GLY A 14 -12.79 -12.07 14.57
N ASN A 15 -14.04 -11.79 14.85
CA ASN A 15 -15.19 -12.33 14.12
C ASN A 15 -15.58 -11.51 12.88
N TRP A 16 -15.06 -10.28 12.73
CA TRP A 16 -15.36 -9.44 11.58
C TRP A 16 -14.50 -9.82 10.39
N ARG A 17 -15.16 -10.00 9.24
CA ARG A 17 -14.51 -10.24 7.95
C ARG A 17 -14.44 -8.94 7.18
N PHE A 18 -13.27 -8.69 6.58
CA PHE A 18 -13.01 -7.51 5.80
C PHE A 18 -12.06 -7.87 4.63
N GLY A 19 -12.45 -7.47 3.42
CA GLY A 19 -11.73 -7.84 2.21
C GLY A 19 -11.88 -9.33 1.82
N ASP A 20 -11.28 -9.69 0.68
CA ASP A 20 -11.21 -11.06 0.15
C ASP A 20 -9.75 -11.44 -0.14
N ASP A 21 -8.94 -11.58 0.92
CA ASP A 21 -7.52 -11.90 0.79
C ASP A 21 -7.28 -13.11 -0.12
N ALA A 22 -8.07 -14.17 0.05
CA ALA A 22 -7.90 -15.41 -0.70
C ALA A 22 -8.24 -15.24 -2.20
N GLY A 23 -9.26 -14.46 -2.50
CA GLY A 23 -9.67 -14.20 -3.88
C GLY A 23 -8.74 -13.21 -4.61
N ILE A 24 -8.05 -12.33 -3.88
CA ILE A 24 -7.15 -11.30 -4.43
C ILE A 24 -5.71 -11.80 -4.52
N MET A 25 -5.24 -12.59 -3.57
CA MET A 25 -3.84 -13.07 -3.46
C MET A 25 -3.26 -13.61 -4.77
N PRO A 26 -3.98 -14.37 -5.62
CA PRO A 26 -3.43 -14.88 -6.88
C PRO A 26 -2.98 -13.79 -7.86
N PHE A 27 -3.59 -12.59 -7.82
CA PHE A 27 -3.38 -11.53 -8.80
C PHE A 27 -2.26 -10.55 -8.43
N VAL A 28 -1.89 -10.45 -7.16
CA VAL A 28 -0.90 -9.48 -6.68
C VAL A 28 0.51 -10.06 -6.65
N ASP A 29 1.50 -9.19 -6.62
CA ASP A 29 2.92 -9.53 -6.41
C ASP A 29 3.31 -9.33 -4.94
N CYS A 30 2.69 -8.34 -4.28
CA CYS A 30 2.98 -7.96 -2.90
C CYS A 30 1.70 -7.87 -2.06
N ALA A 31 1.71 -8.44 -0.87
CA ALA A 31 0.65 -8.32 0.13
C ALA A 31 1.10 -7.38 1.25
N ASN A 32 0.43 -6.23 1.42
CA ASN A 32 0.67 -5.30 2.54
C ASN A 32 -0.19 -5.76 3.72
N ILE A 33 0.41 -6.39 4.72
CA ILE A 33 -0.34 -7.06 5.79
C ILE A 33 -0.53 -6.13 6.99
N ALA A 34 -1.80 -5.92 7.39
CA ALA A 34 -2.17 -5.13 8.56
C ALA A 34 -1.48 -5.63 9.84
N CYS A 35 -1.03 -4.68 10.67
CA CYS A 35 -0.15 -4.95 11.81
C CYS A 35 -0.85 -4.77 13.18
N GLY A 36 -2.18 -4.82 13.20
CA GLY A 36 -2.97 -4.89 14.44
C GLY A 36 -3.47 -3.56 15.00
N PHE A 37 -3.04 -2.40 14.49
CA PHE A 37 -3.47 -1.10 15.02
C PHE A 37 -4.75 -0.59 14.36
N HIS A 38 -4.82 -0.52 13.03
CA HIS A 38 -6.04 -0.14 12.32
C HIS A 38 -6.94 -1.35 12.04
N ALA A 39 -6.33 -2.49 11.78
CA ALA A 39 -6.99 -3.75 11.45
C ALA A 39 -6.04 -4.92 11.72
N GLY A 40 -6.51 -6.14 11.52
CA GLY A 40 -5.75 -7.35 11.81
C GLY A 40 -5.69 -7.69 13.30
N ASP A 41 -5.49 -8.94 13.58
CA ASP A 41 -5.19 -9.53 14.90
C ASP A 41 -4.14 -10.62 14.72
N PRO A 42 -3.57 -11.21 15.79
CA PRO A 42 -2.52 -12.21 15.66
C PRO A 42 -2.90 -13.40 14.77
N MET A 43 -4.15 -13.86 14.81
CA MET A 43 -4.60 -14.99 14.00
C MET A 43 -4.85 -14.62 12.55
N THR A 44 -5.40 -13.42 12.29
CA THR A 44 -5.55 -12.86 10.95
C THR A 44 -4.17 -12.67 10.30
N MET A 45 -3.24 -12.04 11.00
CA MET A 45 -1.86 -11.84 10.55
C MET A 45 -1.19 -13.17 10.20
N GLN A 46 -1.28 -14.18 11.09
CA GLN A 46 -0.75 -15.52 10.85
C GLN A 46 -1.34 -16.17 9.58
N LYS A 47 -2.65 -16.10 9.39
CA LYS A 47 -3.34 -16.68 8.23
C LYS A 47 -2.97 -15.98 6.93
N THR A 48 -2.91 -14.65 6.93
CA THR A 48 -2.59 -13.88 5.73
C THR A 48 -1.11 -14.06 5.34
N VAL A 49 -0.19 -14.13 6.31
CA VAL A 49 1.21 -14.48 6.05
C VAL A 49 1.33 -15.88 5.45
N ALA A 50 0.67 -16.88 6.02
CA ALA A 50 0.69 -18.25 5.50
C ALA A 50 0.10 -18.33 4.07
N LEU A 51 -0.97 -17.58 3.80
CA LEU A 51 -1.57 -17.48 2.47
C LEU A 51 -0.59 -16.85 1.45
N ALA A 52 0.08 -15.75 1.82
CA ALA A 52 1.07 -15.10 0.97
C ALA A 52 2.24 -16.03 0.65
N VAL A 53 2.75 -16.77 1.66
CA VAL A 53 3.81 -17.78 1.47
C VAL A 53 3.35 -18.89 0.52
N ALA A 54 2.14 -19.42 0.70
CA ALA A 54 1.59 -20.46 -0.17
C ALA A 54 1.45 -20.04 -1.64
N HIS A 55 1.26 -18.74 -1.88
CA HIS A 55 1.19 -18.15 -3.22
C HIS A 55 2.51 -17.55 -3.71
N GLY A 56 3.62 -17.66 -2.96
CA GLY A 56 4.92 -17.12 -3.32
C GLY A 56 4.95 -15.60 -3.43
N LYS A 57 4.14 -14.88 -2.62
CA LYS A 57 4.03 -13.42 -2.68
C LYS A 57 5.00 -12.73 -1.72
N SER A 58 5.46 -11.54 -2.10
CA SER A 58 6.23 -10.66 -1.22
C SER A 58 5.34 -10.11 -0.11
N ILE A 59 5.87 -10.04 1.12
CA ILE A 59 5.13 -9.61 2.30
C ILE A 59 5.63 -8.27 2.77
N GLY A 60 4.76 -7.26 2.79
CA GLY A 60 5.03 -5.94 3.34
C GLY A 60 4.33 -5.71 4.68
N ALA A 61 4.95 -4.93 5.54
CA ALA A 61 4.30 -4.44 6.75
C ALA A 61 3.42 -3.24 6.43
N HIS A 62 2.17 -3.27 6.93
CA HIS A 62 1.16 -2.23 6.70
C HIS A 62 0.74 -1.55 8.02
N PRO A 63 1.67 -0.81 8.67
CA PRO A 63 1.43 -0.16 9.94
C PRO A 63 0.58 1.10 9.78
N SER A 64 -0.16 1.45 10.84
CA SER A 64 -1.03 2.63 10.87
C SER A 64 -1.07 3.28 12.26
N LEU A 65 -1.89 4.33 12.36
CA LEU A 65 -2.32 4.91 13.64
C LEU A 65 -3.19 3.92 14.43
N PRO A 66 -3.24 4.01 15.78
CA PRO A 66 -4.04 3.12 16.63
C PRO A 66 -5.53 3.51 16.59
N ASP A 67 -6.14 3.39 15.42
CA ASP A 67 -7.52 3.80 15.12
C ASP A 67 -8.33 2.65 14.52
N ARG A 68 -8.65 1.65 15.34
CA ARG A 68 -9.38 0.48 14.88
C ARG A 68 -10.83 0.81 14.45
N GLU A 69 -11.53 1.62 15.22
CA GLU A 69 -12.90 2.00 14.92
C GLU A 69 -13.02 2.89 13.66
N GLY A 70 -11.98 3.66 13.35
CA GLY A 70 -11.89 4.47 12.15
C GLY A 70 -11.10 3.84 11.03
N PHE A 71 -10.67 2.58 11.21
CA PHE A 71 -9.87 1.86 10.20
C PHE A 71 -8.60 2.61 9.78
N GLY A 72 -7.97 3.33 10.74
CA GLY A 72 -6.80 4.15 10.44
C GLY A 72 -7.06 5.35 9.51
N ARG A 73 -8.33 5.71 9.28
CA ARG A 73 -8.73 6.79 8.37
C ARG A 73 -9.21 8.05 9.09
N ARG A 74 -9.12 8.11 10.43
CA ARG A 74 -9.34 9.32 11.23
C ARG A 74 -8.00 9.93 11.58
N GLU A 75 -7.86 11.24 11.38
CA GLU A 75 -6.64 11.96 11.72
C GLU A 75 -6.40 11.93 13.24
N MET A 76 -5.21 11.45 13.63
CA MET A 76 -4.72 11.44 15.00
C MET A 76 -3.31 12.06 15.01
N ARG A 77 -3.07 13.00 15.93
CA ARG A 77 -1.77 13.65 16.05
C ARG A 77 -0.94 12.96 17.14
N LEU A 78 0.01 12.17 16.70
CA LEU A 78 1.08 11.63 17.52
C LEU A 78 2.33 12.52 17.37
N SER A 79 3.17 12.58 18.40
CA SER A 79 4.50 13.12 18.21
C SER A 79 5.32 12.23 17.25
N PRO A 80 6.33 12.76 16.55
CA PRO A 80 7.18 11.92 15.68
C PRO A 80 7.81 10.73 16.41
N GLY A 81 8.19 10.91 17.67
CA GLY A 81 8.73 9.82 18.51
C GLY A 81 7.72 8.72 18.82
N GLU A 82 6.47 9.08 19.14
CA GLU A 82 5.38 8.12 19.36
C GLU A 82 5.03 7.39 18.05
N LEU A 83 4.97 8.10 16.93
CA LEU A 83 4.71 7.50 15.63
C LEU A 83 5.80 6.49 15.25
N ARG A 84 7.08 6.88 15.40
CA ARG A 84 8.21 5.98 15.16
C ARG A 84 8.12 4.71 16.02
N ALA A 85 7.86 4.86 17.32
CA ALA A 85 7.73 3.73 18.22
C ALA A 85 6.55 2.82 17.85
N ALA A 86 5.40 3.40 17.49
CA ALA A 86 4.22 2.67 17.01
C ALA A 86 4.50 1.87 15.73
N PHE A 87 5.25 2.44 14.79
CA PHE A 87 5.64 1.76 13.56
C PHE A 87 6.64 0.64 13.82
N VAL A 88 7.68 0.88 14.62
CA VAL A 88 8.64 -0.16 15.01
C VAL A 88 7.94 -1.35 15.68
N TYR A 89 7.00 -1.09 16.58
CA TYR A 89 6.20 -2.14 17.25
C TYR A 89 5.42 -2.98 16.23
N GLN A 90 4.71 -2.34 15.31
CA GLN A 90 3.87 -3.00 14.31
C GLN A 90 4.68 -3.80 13.30
N ILE A 91 5.75 -3.20 12.75
CA ILE A 91 6.65 -3.89 11.81
C ILE A 91 7.31 -5.08 12.49
N GLY A 92 7.77 -4.92 13.74
CA GLY A 92 8.37 -5.98 14.55
C GLY A 92 7.43 -7.15 14.82
N ALA A 93 6.16 -6.87 15.08
CA ALA A 93 5.14 -7.90 15.28
C ALA A 93 4.96 -8.75 14.01
N LEU A 94 4.78 -8.11 12.84
CA LEU A 94 4.65 -8.85 11.57
C LEU A 94 5.95 -9.56 11.18
N ALA A 95 7.12 -8.96 11.42
CA ALA A 95 8.41 -9.60 11.17
C ALA A 95 8.57 -10.88 11.99
N GLY A 96 8.11 -10.89 13.24
CA GLY A 96 8.07 -12.08 14.09
C GLY A 96 7.19 -13.19 13.50
N VAL A 97 5.99 -12.83 13.04
CA VAL A 97 5.07 -13.78 12.39
C VAL A 97 5.62 -14.29 11.05
N ALA A 98 6.18 -13.42 10.22
CA ALA A 98 6.82 -13.82 8.97
C ALA A 98 7.94 -14.83 9.19
N ARG A 99 8.83 -14.57 10.17
CA ARG A 99 9.92 -15.48 10.54
C ARG A 99 9.41 -16.83 11.05
N ALA A 100 8.33 -16.84 11.83
CA ALA A 100 7.71 -18.09 12.29
C ALA A 100 7.12 -18.92 11.14
N ASN A 101 6.83 -18.30 9.99
CA ASN A 101 6.38 -18.94 8.75
C ASN A 101 7.51 -19.18 7.73
N GLY A 102 8.78 -19.05 8.14
CA GLY A 102 9.94 -19.33 7.29
C GLY A 102 10.19 -18.28 6.19
N THR A 103 9.70 -17.07 6.36
CA THR A 103 9.84 -15.97 5.40
C THR A 103 10.29 -14.67 6.06
N THR A 104 10.50 -13.62 5.28
CA THR A 104 10.90 -12.28 5.75
C THR A 104 10.03 -11.21 5.12
N LEU A 105 10.04 -10.01 5.71
CA LEU A 105 9.40 -8.84 5.12
C LEU A 105 10.22 -8.33 3.92
N SER A 106 9.53 -7.78 2.94
CA SER A 106 10.11 -7.18 1.73
C SER A 106 10.04 -5.66 1.69
N HIS A 107 9.08 -5.04 2.39
CA HIS A 107 8.85 -3.59 2.38
C HIS A 107 7.97 -3.13 3.54
N VAL A 108 7.87 -1.81 3.69
CA VAL A 108 6.90 -1.15 4.58
C VAL A 108 6.04 -0.21 3.75
N LYS A 109 4.74 -0.24 3.96
CA LYS A 109 3.75 0.68 3.37
C LYS A 109 2.82 1.20 4.48
N PRO A 110 2.80 2.49 4.80
CA PRO A 110 1.86 3.06 5.77
C PRO A 110 0.41 2.93 5.31
N HIS A 111 -0.51 2.67 6.25
CA HIS A 111 -1.94 2.55 5.95
C HIS A 111 -2.71 3.84 6.26
N GLY A 112 -3.67 4.17 5.38
CA GLY A 112 -4.74 5.10 5.66
C GLY A 112 -4.29 6.57 5.78
N ILE A 113 -4.87 7.29 6.77
CA ILE A 113 -4.65 8.74 6.86
C ILE A 113 -3.19 9.13 7.11
N ILE A 114 -2.42 8.30 7.83
CA ILE A 114 -1.00 8.59 8.11
C ILE A 114 -0.16 8.55 6.82
N TYR A 115 -0.54 7.77 5.82
CA TYR A 115 0.07 7.83 4.50
C TYR A 115 -0.06 9.23 3.89
N GLY A 116 -1.29 9.78 3.85
CA GLY A 116 -1.53 11.13 3.35
C GLY A 116 -0.91 12.25 4.22
N MET A 117 -0.88 12.08 5.55
CA MET A 117 -0.22 13.02 6.46
C MET A 117 1.29 13.05 6.21
N ALA A 118 1.93 11.90 6.10
CA ALA A 118 3.37 11.81 5.85
C ALA A 118 3.75 12.28 4.44
N ALA A 119 2.87 12.16 3.45
CA ALA A 119 3.10 12.75 2.13
C ALA A 119 3.25 14.29 2.18
N ARG A 120 2.63 14.96 3.16
CA ARG A 120 2.63 16.42 3.32
C ARG A 120 3.57 16.92 4.43
N GLU A 121 3.78 16.15 5.49
CA GLU A 121 4.46 16.59 6.71
C GLU A 121 5.77 15.81 6.90
N ILE A 122 6.91 16.49 6.67
CA ILE A 122 8.25 15.89 6.74
C ILE A 122 8.53 15.21 8.09
N ALA A 123 8.00 15.73 9.20
CA ALA A 123 8.21 15.17 10.53
C ALA A 123 7.64 13.74 10.65
N TYR A 124 6.45 13.50 10.09
CA TYR A 124 5.85 12.18 10.04
C TYR A 124 6.56 11.26 9.03
N ALA A 125 6.90 11.78 7.85
CA ALA A 125 7.66 11.01 6.87
C ALA A 125 9.01 10.56 7.43
N THR A 126 9.72 11.43 8.13
CA THR A 126 11.00 11.11 8.79
C THR A 126 10.82 10.02 9.85
N ALA A 127 9.82 10.12 10.72
CA ALA A 127 9.55 9.12 11.75
C ALA A 127 9.26 7.72 11.13
N ILE A 128 8.53 7.70 10.01
CA ILE A 128 8.23 6.47 9.27
C ILE A 128 9.50 5.92 8.59
N ALA A 129 10.28 6.76 7.93
CA ALA A 129 11.52 6.35 7.28
C ALA A 129 12.52 5.78 8.29
N GLU A 130 12.68 6.42 9.46
CA GLU A 130 13.53 5.91 10.54
C GLU A 130 13.06 4.58 11.11
N ALA A 131 11.74 4.40 11.28
CA ALA A 131 11.17 3.12 11.68
C ALA A 131 11.44 2.04 10.65
N THR A 132 11.27 2.34 9.36
CA THR A 132 11.54 1.44 8.24
C THR A 132 13.01 1.05 8.15
N LYS A 133 13.92 2.02 8.33
CA LYS A 133 15.38 1.81 8.36
C LYS A 133 15.80 0.79 9.42
N ALA A 134 15.16 0.80 10.59
CA ALA A 134 15.48 -0.14 11.67
C ALA A 134 15.32 -1.62 11.27
N PHE A 135 14.57 -1.89 10.20
CA PHE A 135 14.38 -3.23 9.65
C PHE A 135 15.12 -3.45 8.33
N SER A 136 15.88 -2.46 7.84
CA SER A 136 16.59 -2.50 6.55
C SER A 136 15.67 -2.81 5.37
N LEU A 137 14.45 -2.29 5.39
CA LEU A 137 13.42 -2.50 4.37
C LEU A 137 13.26 -1.26 3.48
N PRO A 138 12.81 -1.42 2.21
CA PRO A 138 12.36 -0.31 1.40
C PRO A 138 11.02 0.23 1.90
N LEU A 139 10.78 1.53 1.64
CA LEU A 139 9.53 2.24 1.90
C LEU A 139 8.73 2.40 0.60
N PHE A 140 7.47 1.96 0.60
CA PHE A 140 6.50 2.29 -0.45
C PHE A 140 5.81 3.62 -0.09
N GLY A 141 5.73 4.52 -1.06
CA GLY A 141 5.15 5.84 -0.85
C GLY A 141 4.92 6.59 -2.15
N MET A 142 4.29 7.74 -2.09
CA MET A 142 4.08 8.58 -3.27
C MET A 142 5.37 9.32 -3.64
N ALA A 143 5.82 9.13 -4.86
CA ALA A 143 6.96 9.86 -5.42
C ALA A 143 6.65 11.36 -5.53
N GLY A 144 7.67 12.21 -5.38
CA GLY A 144 7.52 13.67 -5.40
C GLY A 144 6.93 14.26 -4.11
N THR A 145 6.76 13.46 -3.05
CA THR A 145 6.23 13.90 -1.74
C THR A 145 7.29 13.82 -0.63
N GLN A 146 6.89 14.19 0.60
CA GLN A 146 7.78 14.07 1.75
C GLN A 146 8.16 12.61 2.08
N HIS A 147 7.44 11.62 1.56
CA HIS A 147 7.85 10.21 1.65
C HIS A 147 9.21 9.96 1.01
N GLU A 148 9.39 10.42 -0.24
CA GLU A 148 10.64 10.26 -0.99
C GLU A 148 11.77 11.05 -0.33
N VAL A 149 11.51 12.32 0.02
CA VAL A 149 12.49 13.19 0.68
C VAL A 149 13.02 12.58 1.99
N ALA A 150 12.12 12.07 2.84
CA ALA A 150 12.50 11.46 4.11
C ALA A 150 13.23 10.12 3.93
N ALA A 151 12.79 9.30 2.97
CA ALA A 151 13.44 8.03 2.67
C ALA A 151 14.88 8.25 2.17
N GLU A 152 15.09 9.18 1.25
CA GLU A 152 16.42 9.56 0.76
C GLU A 152 17.33 10.08 1.88
N ALA A 153 16.82 11.02 2.70
CA ALA A 153 17.56 11.58 3.83
C ALA A 153 17.96 10.52 4.86
N ALA A 154 17.08 9.51 5.09
CA ALA A 154 17.37 8.39 5.98
C ALA A 154 18.26 7.30 5.36
N GLY A 155 18.49 7.32 4.05
CA GLY A 155 19.16 6.24 3.31
C GLY A 155 18.32 4.97 3.23
N VAL A 156 17.00 5.10 3.17
CA VAL A 156 16.03 4.00 3.00
C VAL A 156 15.71 3.86 1.51
N PRO A 157 15.81 2.65 0.91
CA PRO A 157 15.36 2.45 -0.46
C PRO A 157 13.89 2.84 -0.61
N PHE A 158 13.57 3.61 -1.66
CA PHE A 158 12.22 4.12 -1.90
C PHE A 158 11.61 3.48 -3.14
N CYS A 159 10.32 3.13 -3.07
CA CYS A 159 9.53 2.62 -4.18
C CYS A 159 8.30 3.51 -4.36
N GLY A 160 8.24 4.23 -5.47
CA GLY A 160 7.09 5.06 -5.82
C GLY A 160 5.85 4.21 -6.08
N GLU A 161 4.70 4.62 -5.54
CA GLU A 161 3.44 3.92 -5.59
C GLU A 161 2.37 4.73 -6.34
N PHE A 162 1.56 4.03 -7.14
CA PHE A 162 0.40 4.55 -7.85
C PHE A 162 -0.86 3.82 -7.41
N PHE A 163 -1.99 4.53 -7.29
CA PHE A 163 -3.27 3.98 -6.88
C PHE A 163 -4.23 3.95 -8.08
N ALA A 164 -4.55 2.74 -8.55
CA ALA A 164 -5.39 2.57 -9.73
C ALA A 164 -6.88 2.75 -9.44
N ASP A 165 -7.30 2.41 -8.23
CA ASP A 165 -8.69 2.40 -7.76
C ASP A 165 -9.11 3.69 -7.01
N LEU A 166 -8.17 4.61 -6.76
CA LEU A 166 -8.42 5.91 -6.14
C LEU A 166 -8.26 7.08 -7.13
N THR A 167 -8.61 8.28 -6.67
CA THR A 167 -8.48 9.53 -7.43
C THR A 167 -7.50 10.49 -6.77
N TYR A 168 -7.04 11.47 -7.55
CA TYR A 168 -6.06 12.47 -7.14
C TYR A 168 -6.64 13.88 -7.22
N SER A 169 -6.21 14.78 -6.32
CA SER A 169 -6.46 16.21 -6.46
C SER A 169 -5.55 16.82 -7.54
N ALA A 170 -5.81 18.07 -7.92
CA ALA A 170 -4.97 18.82 -8.87
C ALA A 170 -3.50 18.94 -8.42
N GLU A 171 -3.26 18.97 -7.11
CA GLU A 171 -1.93 19.04 -6.50
C GLU A 171 -1.26 17.65 -6.37
N GLY A 172 -1.90 16.58 -6.87
CA GLY A 172 -1.39 15.22 -6.80
C GLY A 172 -1.61 14.52 -5.46
N ALA A 173 -2.41 15.10 -4.55
CA ALA A 173 -2.75 14.44 -3.30
C ALA A 173 -3.77 13.32 -3.53
N LEU A 174 -3.56 12.19 -2.86
CA LEU A 174 -4.48 11.06 -2.92
C LEU A 174 -5.77 11.36 -2.15
N ILE A 175 -6.92 11.09 -2.77
CA ILE A 175 -8.24 11.24 -2.16
C ILE A 175 -8.68 9.88 -1.65
N ILE A 176 -8.63 9.71 -0.32
CA ILE A 176 -8.96 8.45 0.36
C ILE A 176 -10.37 8.57 0.96
N PRO A 177 -11.38 7.87 0.43
CA PRO A 177 -12.71 7.85 1.01
C PRO A 177 -12.71 7.03 2.32
N ARG A 178 -13.66 7.32 3.22
CA ARG A 178 -13.84 6.52 4.45
C ARG A 178 -14.44 5.13 4.15
N ILE A 179 -15.31 5.07 3.17
CA ILE A 179 -15.97 3.85 2.71
C ILE A 179 -15.80 3.82 1.20
N HIS A 180 -15.39 2.68 0.66
CA HIS A 180 -15.23 2.50 -0.77
C HIS A 180 -16.52 1.95 -1.39
N ASP A 181 -16.96 2.59 -2.45
CA ASP A 181 -17.95 2.05 -3.38
C ASP A 181 -17.30 1.05 -4.36
N ALA A 182 -18.14 0.37 -5.15
CA ALA A 182 -17.66 -0.47 -6.23
C ALA A 182 -16.85 0.36 -7.25
N VAL A 183 -15.66 -0.11 -7.60
CA VAL A 183 -14.76 0.54 -8.55
C VAL A 183 -15.23 0.31 -9.97
N ASP A 184 -15.28 1.36 -10.77
CA ASP A 184 -15.48 1.26 -12.23
C ASP A 184 -14.22 0.67 -12.87
N LEU A 185 -14.31 -0.60 -13.26
CA LEU A 185 -13.17 -1.36 -13.81
C LEU A 185 -12.63 -0.74 -15.10
N GLY A 186 -13.50 -0.19 -15.96
CA GLY A 186 -13.10 0.45 -17.20
C GLY A 186 -12.29 1.72 -16.96
N LYS A 187 -12.77 2.58 -16.05
CA LYS A 187 -12.05 3.80 -15.67
C LYS A 187 -10.73 3.50 -14.95
N ALA A 188 -10.72 2.53 -14.04
CA ALA A 188 -9.50 2.14 -13.34
C ALA A 188 -8.44 1.57 -14.30
N ALA A 189 -8.86 0.70 -15.24
CA ALA A 189 -7.98 0.14 -16.27
C ALA A 189 -7.43 1.21 -17.22
N ALA A 190 -8.26 2.15 -17.68
CA ALA A 190 -7.84 3.27 -18.54
C ALA A 190 -6.85 4.18 -17.81
N ARG A 191 -7.12 4.49 -16.53
CA ARG A 191 -6.22 5.29 -15.67
C ARG A 191 -4.86 4.62 -15.50
N LEU A 192 -4.84 3.32 -15.17
CA LEU A 192 -3.60 2.56 -15.04
C LEU A 192 -2.84 2.49 -16.37
N SER A 193 -3.53 2.19 -17.47
CA SER A 193 -2.91 2.14 -18.81
C SER A 193 -2.24 3.47 -19.16
N ARG A 194 -2.92 4.60 -18.94
CA ARG A 194 -2.37 5.94 -19.16
C ARG A 194 -1.16 6.22 -18.28
N ALA A 195 -1.25 5.87 -16.98
CA ALA A 195 -0.12 6.05 -16.06
C ALA A 195 1.11 5.24 -16.48
N LEU A 196 0.92 4.02 -16.98
CA LEU A 196 2.02 3.15 -17.43
C LEU A 196 2.64 3.62 -18.77
N THR A 197 1.83 4.15 -19.70
CA THR A 197 2.30 4.51 -21.06
C THR A 197 2.76 5.96 -21.18
N GLU A 198 2.11 6.87 -20.45
CA GLU A 198 2.37 8.31 -20.52
C GLU A 198 3.06 8.87 -19.28
N GLY A 199 3.11 8.13 -18.17
CA GLY A 199 3.54 8.65 -16.87
C GLY A 199 2.60 9.72 -16.31
N LYS A 200 1.29 9.64 -16.63
CA LYS A 200 0.32 10.69 -16.30
C LYS A 200 -0.98 10.13 -15.75
N VAL A 201 -1.64 10.92 -14.90
CA VAL A 201 -2.99 10.64 -14.41
C VAL A 201 -3.86 11.90 -14.48
N GLU A 202 -5.17 11.71 -14.68
CA GLU A 202 -6.15 12.79 -14.63
C GLU A 202 -6.66 12.95 -13.19
N ALA A 203 -6.60 14.17 -12.66
CA ALA A 203 -7.14 14.57 -11.37
C ALA A 203 -8.65 14.78 -11.43
N VAL A 204 -9.29 14.93 -10.26
CA VAL A 204 -10.75 15.10 -10.16
C VAL A 204 -11.30 16.36 -10.84
N ASP A 205 -10.49 17.39 -11.03
CA ASP A 205 -10.85 18.63 -11.73
C ASP A 205 -10.54 18.59 -13.25
N GLY A 206 -10.04 17.45 -13.77
CA GLY A 206 -9.66 17.26 -15.16
C GLY A 206 -8.24 17.69 -15.49
N SER A 207 -7.48 18.25 -14.55
CA SER A 207 -6.06 18.53 -14.76
C SER A 207 -5.26 17.25 -14.89
N VAL A 208 -4.11 17.33 -15.54
CA VAL A 208 -3.23 16.18 -15.78
C VAL A 208 -1.95 16.36 -14.97
N ILE A 209 -1.62 15.37 -14.16
CA ILE A 209 -0.43 15.36 -13.30
C ILE A 209 0.53 14.24 -13.70
N ASP A 210 1.83 14.53 -13.59
CA ASP A 210 2.88 13.54 -13.85
C ASP A 210 2.99 12.55 -12.68
N MET A 211 3.19 11.26 -13.01
CA MET A 211 3.32 10.19 -12.03
C MET A 211 4.58 9.37 -12.26
N ARG A 212 5.32 9.11 -11.18
CA ARG A 212 6.49 8.20 -11.16
C ARG A 212 6.22 7.09 -10.17
N PHE A 213 6.24 5.84 -10.61
CA PHE A 213 5.97 4.70 -9.76
C PHE A 213 6.64 3.42 -10.28
N ALA A 214 6.84 2.47 -9.40
CA ALA A 214 7.33 1.12 -9.68
C ALA A 214 6.38 0.04 -9.14
N THR A 215 5.36 0.44 -8.38
CA THR A 215 4.31 -0.45 -7.87
C THR A 215 2.93 0.21 -7.96
N VAL A 216 1.91 -0.59 -8.21
CA VAL A 216 0.50 -0.17 -8.28
C VAL A 216 -0.22 -0.75 -7.10
N CYS A 217 -0.93 0.10 -6.36
CA CYS A 217 -1.78 -0.31 -5.25
C CYS A 217 -3.23 -0.47 -5.68
N ILE A 218 -3.87 -1.47 -5.11
CA ILE A 218 -5.31 -1.66 -5.05
C ILE A 218 -5.72 -1.99 -3.61
N HIS A 219 -6.98 -1.78 -3.28
CA HIS A 219 -7.51 -2.04 -1.95
C HIS A 219 -8.38 -3.30 -1.94
N SER A 220 -8.48 -3.96 -0.78
CA SER A 220 -9.30 -5.16 -0.57
C SER A 220 -10.73 -4.84 -0.12
N ASP A 221 -11.01 -3.61 0.28
CA ASP A 221 -12.28 -3.17 0.86
C ASP A 221 -13.39 -2.73 -0.13
N PRO A 222 -13.15 -2.41 -1.42
CA PRO A 222 -14.25 -2.24 -2.37
C PRO A 222 -15.06 -3.54 -2.54
N PRO A 223 -16.39 -3.46 -2.74
CA PRO A 223 -17.24 -4.64 -2.91
C PRO A 223 -16.82 -5.57 -4.07
N ASN A 224 -16.14 -5.03 -5.08
CA ASN A 224 -15.65 -5.77 -6.25
C ASN A 224 -14.12 -5.84 -6.32
N ALA A 225 -13.43 -5.81 -5.18
CA ALA A 225 -11.96 -5.76 -5.10
C ALA A 225 -11.26 -6.88 -5.88
N ARG A 226 -11.81 -8.10 -5.88
CA ARG A 226 -11.29 -9.23 -6.65
C ARG A 226 -11.31 -8.95 -8.16
N ASP A 227 -12.38 -8.37 -8.68
CA ASP A 227 -12.50 -8.03 -10.11
C ASP A 227 -11.54 -6.89 -10.47
N VAL A 228 -11.35 -5.93 -9.55
CA VAL A 228 -10.33 -4.88 -9.66
C VAL A 228 -8.94 -5.50 -9.79
N ALA A 229 -8.58 -6.41 -8.88
CA ALA A 229 -7.28 -7.10 -8.88
C ALA A 229 -7.04 -7.83 -10.21
N ALA A 230 -8.02 -8.60 -10.68
CA ALA A 230 -7.94 -9.31 -11.95
C ALA A 230 -7.82 -8.36 -13.15
N ALA A 231 -8.54 -7.23 -13.14
CA ALA A 231 -8.48 -6.23 -14.21
C ALA A 231 -7.12 -5.52 -14.24
N MET A 232 -6.60 -5.08 -13.08
CA MET A 232 -5.29 -4.41 -13.00
C MET A 232 -4.15 -5.36 -13.37
N ARG A 233 -4.23 -6.63 -12.97
CA ARG A 233 -3.26 -7.65 -13.39
C ARG A 233 -3.20 -7.78 -14.91
N ARG A 234 -4.35 -7.86 -15.59
CA ARG A 234 -4.39 -7.94 -17.06
C ARG A 234 -3.74 -6.73 -17.74
N VAL A 235 -3.99 -5.52 -17.23
CA VAL A 235 -3.36 -4.30 -17.78
C VAL A 235 -1.84 -4.36 -17.62
N LEU A 236 -1.35 -4.72 -16.43
CA LEU A 236 0.08 -4.84 -16.16
C LEU A 236 0.75 -5.90 -17.02
N ASP A 237 0.13 -7.06 -17.19
CA ASP A 237 0.67 -8.15 -18.02
C ASP A 237 0.78 -7.72 -19.49
N THR A 238 -0.22 -7.00 -20.01
CA THR A 238 -0.20 -6.49 -21.39
C THR A 238 0.96 -5.51 -21.61
N VAL A 239 1.16 -4.57 -20.69
CA VAL A 239 2.23 -3.56 -20.81
C VAL A 239 3.61 -4.18 -20.58
N ASN A 240 3.74 -5.06 -19.59
CA ASN A 240 5.02 -5.72 -19.31
C ASN A 240 5.47 -6.64 -20.46
N GLN A 241 4.54 -7.31 -21.15
CA GLN A 241 4.84 -8.12 -22.36
C GLN A 241 5.23 -7.27 -23.55
N GLY A 242 4.59 -6.12 -23.76
CA GLY A 242 4.92 -5.18 -24.83
C GLY A 242 6.32 -4.54 -24.67
N SER A 243 6.80 -4.41 -23.43
CA SER A 243 8.13 -3.85 -23.11
C SER A 243 9.29 -4.86 -23.32
N ILE A 244 9.02 -6.15 -23.52
CA ILE A 244 10.03 -7.20 -23.74
C ILE A 244 10.31 -7.38 -25.25
N GLY A 245 9.44 -6.84 -26.12
CA GLY A 245 9.53 -6.99 -27.58
C GLY A 245 10.03 -5.76 -28.34
N ALA A 246 10.46 -4.71 -27.63
CA ALA A 246 11.03 -3.47 -28.19
C ALA A 246 12.49 -3.32 -27.72
#